data_c833d940db521eb08772b5f732f602ef
#
_entry.id   c833d940db521eb08772b5f732f602ef
#
_cell.length_a   1.000
_cell.length_b   1.000
_cell.length_c   1.000
_cell.angle_alpha   90.00
_cell.angle_beta   90.00
_cell.angle_gamma   90.00
#
_symmetry.space_group_name_H-M   'P 1'
#
loop_
_entity.id
_entity.type
_entity.pdbx_description
1 polymer ?
#
loop_
_entity_poly.entity_id
_entity_poly.type
_entity_poly.pdbx_seq_one_letter_code
_entity_poly.pdbx_strand_id
1 'polypeptide(L)'
;MVRFQTGLRVWLASMLAGLTTISGAPAATMVEDAALACGGLAGSLDAARIDSATLQTPSQLAVSERAPTPAAHIAPATPAFCKVLGHIEPTDPKAPPIKFEVNLPVEWNGRSVQYGGGGFNGTLITGLGLPPAYPFDKPSPLARGFVTYGTDSGHESKPGEPPQVFALNDEAFENFAYRSYKKVRDAAVALMVRAYGKSPQKIYFMGSSEGGREALTMAQRYPDDFDGIFARVPVINWVGLQHAGMRSGLVTMGEGWIRSAQVKFVADAVRQACDKADGSGDSLVQNPVGCKATFKADSLRCAGGQSGDLCLTDAQ
;
A
#
# COMPACT_ATOMS: atom_id res chain seq x y z
N MET A 1 -70.57 -40.11 -33.00
CA MET A 1 -70.24 -41.53 -33.32
C MET A 1 -68.99 -41.50 -34.15
N VAL A 2 -67.83 -41.86 -33.63
CA VAL A 2 -66.74 -42.62 -34.25
C VAL A 2 -65.69 -42.81 -33.15
N ARG A 3 -65.42 -44.06 -32.82
CA ARG A 3 -64.33 -44.49 -31.91
C ARG A 3 -63.05 -44.51 -32.68
N PHE A 4 -61.96 -43.96 -32.10
CA PHE A 4 -60.58 -44.29 -32.48
C PHE A 4 -59.83 -44.81 -31.25
N GLN A 5 -59.45 -46.08 -31.32
CA GLN A 5 -58.45 -46.71 -30.46
C GLN A 5 -57.10 -46.42 -31.01
N THR A 6 -56.19 -45.94 -30.18
CA THR A 6 -54.78 -45.91 -30.50
C THR A 6 -53.99 -46.56 -29.37
N GLY A 7 -53.30 -47.63 -29.70
CA GLY A 7 -52.44 -48.39 -28.81
C GLY A 7 -51.11 -47.65 -28.51
N LEU A 8 -50.80 -47.60 -27.24
CA LEU A 8 -49.60 -47.09 -26.71
C LEU A 8 -48.50 -48.17 -26.68
N ARG A 9 -47.52 -48.12 -27.59
CA ARG A 9 -46.34 -48.99 -27.53
C ARG A 9 -45.30 -48.27 -26.64
N VAL A 10 -45.05 -48.85 -25.46
CA VAL A 10 -43.95 -48.42 -24.57
C VAL A 10 -42.66 -49.03 -25.07
N TRP A 11 -41.71 -48.14 -25.48
CA TRP A 11 -40.33 -48.52 -25.70
C TRP A 11 -39.54 -48.23 -24.41
N LEU A 12 -39.08 -49.29 -23.72
CA LEU A 12 -38.06 -49.18 -22.66
C LEU A 12 -36.70 -48.93 -23.31
N ALA A 13 -36.24 -47.72 -23.26
CA ALA A 13 -34.83 -47.39 -23.54
C ALA A 13 -34.03 -47.52 -22.23
N SER A 14 -33.20 -48.55 -22.16
CA SER A 14 -32.19 -48.69 -21.09
C SER A 14 -31.12 -47.63 -21.24
N MET A 15 -31.15 -46.56 -20.42
CA MET A 15 -30.04 -45.65 -20.25
C MET A 15 -29.05 -46.27 -19.26
N LEU A 16 -27.94 -46.81 -19.78
CA LEU A 16 -26.71 -47.00 -18.99
C LEU A 16 -26.12 -45.61 -18.71
N ALA A 17 -26.33 -45.13 -17.47
CA ALA A 17 -25.61 -43.97 -16.96
C ALA A 17 -24.15 -44.39 -16.69
N GLY A 18 -23.24 -44.03 -17.60
CA GLY A 18 -21.81 -44.12 -17.35
C GLY A 18 -21.47 -43.09 -16.28
N LEU A 19 -21.22 -43.52 -15.04
CA LEU A 19 -20.53 -42.71 -14.03
C LEU A 19 -19.08 -42.53 -14.50
N THR A 20 -18.79 -41.40 -15.12
CA THR A 20 -17.43 -40.91 -15.24
C THR A 20 -17.00 -40.40 -13.87
N THR A 21 -16.21 -41.19 -13.15
CA THR A 21 -15.51 -40.73 -11.95
C THR A 21 -14.50 -39.65 -12.40
N ILE A 22 -14.82 -38.39 -12.10
CA ILE A 22 -13.85 -37.31 -12.19
C ILE A 22 -12.85 -37.58 -11.05
N SER A 23 -11.74 -38.27 -11.41
CA SER A 23 -10.57 -38.37 -10.50
C SER A 23 -10.01 -36.97 -10.34
N GLY A 24 -10.43 -36.25 -9.29
CA GLY A 24 -9.73 -35.06 -8.84
C GLY A 24 -8.30 -35.43 -8.46
N ALA A 25 -7.32 -34.78 -9.03
CA ALA A 25 -5.94 -34.95 -8.60
C ALA A 25 -5.84 -34.71 -7.10
N PRO A 26 -5.06 -35.48 -6.34
CA PRO A 26 -4.92 -35.30 -4.92
C PRO A 26 -4.32 -33.91 -4.62
N ALA A 27 -4.77 -33.25 -3.59
CA ALA A 27 -4.36 -31.89 -3.22
C ALA A 27 -2.83 -31.70 -3.12
N ALA A 28 -2.11 -32.76 -2.79
CA ALA A 28 -0.64 -32.76 -2.73
C ALA A 28 0.02 -32.54 -4.12
N THR A 29 -0.50 -33.14 -5.19
CA THR A 29 0.03 -32.96 -6.56
C THR A 29 -0.26 -31.57 -7.10
N MET A 30 -1.40 -30.95 -6.75
CA MET A 30 -1.72 -29.58 -7.14
C MET A 30 -0.80 -28.54 -6.48
N VAL A 31 -0.37 -28.77 -5.23
CA VAL A 31 0.59 -27.88 -4.56
C VAL A 31 2.00 -28.05 -5.13
N GLU A 32 2.38 -29.27 -5.49
CA GLU A 32 3.69 -29.56 -6.09
C GLU A 32 3.81 -28.97 -7.50
N ASP A 33 2.77 -29.08 -8.32
CA ASP A 33 2.70 -28.45 -9.65
C ASP A 33 2.75 -26.91 -9.56
N ALA A 34 2.06 -26.31 -8.58
CA ALA A 34 2.11 -24.87 -8.36
C ALA A 34 3.49 -24.40 -7.87
N ALA A 35 4.19 -25.21 -7.06
CA ALA A 35 5.55 -24.91 -6.59
C ALA A 35 6.56 -24.94 -7.75
N LEU A 36 6.48 -25.94 -8.62
CA LEU A 36 7.32 -26.06 -9.82
C LEU A 36 7.06 -24.92 -10.80
N ALA A 37 5.78 -24.58 -11.06
CA ALA A 37 5.42 -23.47 -11.92
C ALA A 37 5.93 -22.12 -11.35
N CYS A 38 5.81 -21.92 -10.03
CA CYS A 38 6.36 -20.74 -9.35
C CYS A 38 7.87 -20.66 -9.49
N GLY A 39 8.61 -21.74 -9.16
CA GLY A 39 10.07 -21.79 -9.25
C GLY A 39 10.61 -21.51 -10.66
N GLY A 40 9.86 -21.90 -11.69
CA GLY A 40 10.20 -21.65 -13.08
C GLY A 40 10.11 -20.18 -13.56
N LEU A 41 9.62 -19.26 -12.71
CA LEU A 41 9.52 -17.84 -13.05
C LEU A 41 10.83 -17.07 -12.90
N ALA A 42 11.83 -17.61 -12.19
CA ALA A 42 13.12 -16.95 -12.00
C ALA A 42 13.90 -16.76 -13.32
N GLY A 43 14.74 -15.72 -13.38
CA GLY A 43 15.58 -15.41 -14.55
C GLY A 43 15.17 -14.11 -15.25
N SER A 44 15.57 -13.95 -16.52
CA SER A 44 15.33 -12.74 -17.31
C SER A 44 13.85 -12.58 -17.69
N LEU A 45 13.35 -11.37 -17.62
CA LEU A 45 11.99 -11.00 -18.00
C LEU A 45 12.00 -9.60 -18.63
N ASP A 46 12.03 -9.52 -19.96
CA ASP A 46 12.14 -8.25 -20.71
C ASP A 46 13.24 -7.34 -20.12
N ALA A 47 12.86 -6.15 -19.63
CA ALA A 47 13.75 -5.17 -19.00
C ALA A 47 14.01 -5.44 -17.51
N ALA A 48 13.48 -6.54 -16.94
CA ALA A 48 13.61 -6.90 -15.53
C ALA A 48 14.33 -8.23 -15.34
N ARG A 49 14.80 -8.47 -14.12
CA ARG A 49 15.33 -9.76 -13.69
C ARG A 49 14.53 -10.25 -12.48
N ILE A 50 14.12 -11.50 -12.52
CA ILE A 50 13.48 -12.17 -11.40
C ILE A 50 14.57 -12.90 -10.60
N ASP A 51 14.82 -12.44 -9.39
CA ASP A 51 15.87 -12.96 -8.52
C ASP A 51 15.44 -14.23 -7.82
N SER A 52 14.17 -14.27 -7.40
CA SER A 52 13.58 -15.46 -6.77
C SER A 52 12.07 -15.52 -6.98
N ALA A 53 11.56 -16.75 -7.03
CA ALA A 53 10.13 -17.03 -7.05
C ALA A 53 9.86 -18.22 -6.13
N THR A 54 9.07 -18.03 -5.07
CA THR A 54 8.85 -19.01 -4.01
C THR A 54 7.36 -19.11 -3.68
N LEU A 55 6.83 -20.33 -3.74
CA LEU A 55 5.44 -20.60 -3.33
C LEU A 55 5.30 -20.39 -1.81
N GLN A 56 4.37 -19.54 -1.44
CA GLN A 56 3.99 -19.29 -0.04
C GLN A 56 2.72 -20.08 0.28
N THR A 57 2.72 -20.73 1.44
CA THR A 57 1.53 -21.40 1.97
C THR A 57 0.53 -20.38 2.52
N PRO A 58 -0.79 -20.74 2.56
CA PRO A 58 -1.79 -19.87 3.16
C PRO A 58 -1.44 -19.47 4.60
N SER A 59 -1.69 -18.23 4.96
CA SER A 59 -1.53 -17.71 6.32
C SER A 59 -2.85 -17.26 6.91
N GLN A 60 -2.92 -17.23 8.25
CA GLN A 60 -4.05 -16.69 8.99
C GLN A 60 -3.82 -15.21 9.32
N LEU A 61 -4.92 -14.51 9.61
CA LEU A 61 -4.85 -13.15 10.15
C LEU A 61 -4.02 -13.14 11.44
N ALA A 62 -3.04 -12.27 11.51
CA ALA A 62 -2.23 -12.06 12.71
C ALA A 62 -2.29 -10.60 13.14
N VAL A 63 -2.39 -10.36 14.46
CA VAL A 63 -2.35 -9.03 15.06
C VAL A 63 -1.14 -8.99 16.00
N SER A 64 -0.27 -8.00 15.81
CA SER A 64 0.91 -7.80 16.64
C SER A 64 0.75 -6.60 17.56
N GLU A 65 0.85 -6.81 18.87
CA GLU A 65 0.80 -5.72 19.85
C GLU A 65 2.07 -4.85 19.88
N ARG A 66 3.17 -5.34 19.28
CA ARG A 66 4.50 -4.71 19.32
C ARG A 66 4.92 -4.02 18.02
N ALA A 67 4.03 -3.88 17.06
CA ALA A 67 4.38 -3.25 15.81
C ALA A 67 4.58 -1.72 15.98
N PRO A 68 5.54 -1.13 15.25
CA PRO A 68 5.92 0.28 15.42
C PRO A 68 4.83 1.27 14.96
N THR A 69 3.86 0.83 14.17
CA THR A 69 2.75 1.65 13.69
C THR A 69 1.42 0.89 13.75
N PRO A 70 0.28 1.56 13.94
CA PRO A 70 -1.03 0.89 13.95
C PRO A 70 -1.30 0.05 12.70
N ALA A 71 -0.87 0.50 11.52
CA ALA A 71 -1.04 -0.23 10.26
C ALA A 71 -0.23 -1.54 10.21
N ALA A 72 0.91 -1.59 10.91
CA ALA A 72 1.77 -2.77 10.97
C ALA A 72 1.30 -3.81 12.01
N HIS A 73 0.28 -3.49 12.83
CA HIS A 73 -0.29 -4.42 13.80
C HIS A 73 -1.10 -5.55 13.13
N ILE A 74 -1.54 -5.36 11.89
CA ILE A 74 -2.41 -6.32 11.21
C ILE A 74 -1.68 -6.89 10.00
N ALA A 75 -1.36 -8.19 10.07
CA ALA A 75 -0.96 -8.98 8.92
C ALA A 75 -2.22 -9.72 8.41
N PRO A 76 -2.78 -9.33 7.25
CA PRO A 76 -3.99 -9.98 6.75
C PRO A 76 -3.70 -11.44 6.36
N ALA A 77 -4.72 -12.29 6.44
CA ALA A 77 -4.64 -13.65 5.90
C ALA A 77 -4.31 -13.62 4.42
N THR A 78 -3.48 -14.54 3.97
CA THR A 78 -3.11 -14.71 2.56
C THR A 78 -3.52 -16.09 2.04
N PRO A 79 -3.90 -16.22 0.75
CA PRO A 79 -4.04 -17.52 0.10
C PRO A 79 -2.67 -18.14 -0.19
N ALA A 80 -2.62 -19.30 -0.81
CA ALA A 80 -1.39 -19.75 -1.47
C ALA A 80 -1.06 -18.81 -2.64
N PHE A 81 0.20 -18.34 -2.70
CA PHE A 81 0.65 -17.43 -3.76
C PHE A 81 2.14 -17.62 -4.06
N CYS A 82 2.55 -17.31 -5.28
CA CYS A 82 3.95 -17.23 -5.64
C CYS A 82 4.47 -15.84 -5.31
N LYS A 83 5.40 -15.76 -4.36
CA LYS A 83 6.14 -14.53 -4.03
C LYS A 83 7.31 -14.40 -4.97
N VAL A 84 7.34 -13.35 -5.75
CA VAL A 84 8.38 -13.05 -6.72
C VAL A 84 9.12 -11.79 -6.30
N LEU A 85 10.44 -11.90 -6.16
CA LEU A 85 11.34 -10.76 -5.96
C LEU A 85 12.15 -10.55 -7.22
N GLY A 86 12.33 -9.30 -7.61
CA GLY A 86 13.11 -8.96 -8.79
C GLY A 86 13.58 -7.53 -8.76
N HIS A 87 14.35 -7.18 -9.78
CA HIS A 87 14.84 -5.83 -9.96
C HIS A 87 14.89 -5.43 -11.44
N ILE A 88 14.96 -4.13 -11.68
CA ILE A 88 15.19 -3.52 -12.97
C ILE A 88 16.52 -2.78 -12.89
N GLU A 89 17.47 -3.13 -13.75
CA GLU A 89 18.77 -2.50 -13.80
C GLU A 89 18.66 -1.03 -14.21
N PRO A 90 19.45 -0.14 -13.61
CA PRO A 90 19.49 1.25 -14.03
C PRO A 90 20.23 1.40 -15.38
N THR A 91 19.99 2.52 -16.05
CA THR A 91 20.75 2.94 -17.21
C THR A 91 22.07 3.61 -16.80
N ASP A 92 22.02 4.45 -15.78
CA ASP A 92 23.22 5.01 -15.12
C ASP A 92 23.81 3.96 -14.15
N PRO A 93 25.05 3.48 -14.37
CA PRO A 93 25.66 2.47 -13.49
C PRO A 93 25.90 2.95 -12.04
N LYS A 94 25.72 4.25 -11.77
CA LYS A 94 25.79 4.81 -10.42
C LYS A 94 24.44 4.87 -9.72
N ALA A 95 23.35 4.72 -10.46
CA ALA A 95 22.01 4.65 -9.87
C ALA A 95 21.76 3.25 -9.28
N PRO A 96 21.00 3.15 -8.19
CA PRO A 96 20.58 1.85 -7.68
C PRO A 96 19.51 1.22 -8.57
N PRO A 97 19.42 -0.13 -8.61
CA PRO A 97 18.35 -0.83 -9.31
C PRO A 97 16.99 -0.54 -8.66
N ILE A 98 15.93 -0.66 -9.44
CA ILE A 98 14.56 -0.61 -8.91
C ILE A 98 14.19 -2.01 -8.43
N LYS A 99 14.07 -2.23 -7.13
CA LYS A 99 13.60 -3.49 -6.57
C LYS A 99 12.09 -3.55 -6.54
N PHE A 100 11.53 -4.75 -6.74
CA PHE A 100 10.09 -4.97 -6.67
C PHE A 100 9.75 -6.34 -6.09
N GLU A 101 8.53 -6.42 -5.53
CA GLU A 101 7.87 -7.67 -5.15
C GLU A 101 6.55 -7.78 -5.88
N VAL A 102 6.27 -8.98 -6.44
CA VAL A 102 4.99 -9.33 -7.06
C VAL A 102 4.46 -10.60 -6.41
N ASN A 103 3.22 -10.56 -5.94
CA ASN A 103 2.54 -11.69 -5.32
C ASN A 103 1.47 -12.22 -6.27
N LEU A 104 1.68 -13.41 -6.79
CA LEU A 104 0.83 -14.08 -7.78
C LEU A 104 -0.03 -15.14 -7.07
N PRO A 105 -1.33 -14.89 -6.76
CA PRO A 105 -2.17 -15.90 -6.13
C PRO A 105 -2.36 -17.11 -7.04
N VAL A 106 -2.40 -18.32 -6.46
CA VAL A 106 -2.66 -19.55 -7.24
C VAL A 106 -3.99 -19.44 -7.97
N GLU A 107 -5.00 -18.89 -7.30
CA GLU A 107 -6.31 -18.62 -7.90
C GLU A 107 -6.45 -17.14 -8.27
N TRP A 108 -6.00 -16.79 -9.47
CA TRP A 108 -6.04 -15.41 -9.94
C TRP A 108 -7.41 -15.04 -10.52
N ASN A 109 -7.96 -13.90 -10.09
CA ASN A 109 -9.24 -13.36 -10.55
C ASN A 109 -9.16 -12.47 -11.80
N GLY A 110 -7.99 -12.40 -12.47
CA GLY A 110 -7.77 -11.55 -13.65
C GLY A 110 -7.49 -10.08 -13.35
N ARG A 111 -7.31 -9.70 -12.08
CA ARG A 111 -7.09 -8.31 -11.64
C ARG A 111 -5.75 -8.16 -10.93
N SER A 112 -5.21 -6.94 -10.98
CA SER A 112 -4.00 -6.60 -10.24
C SER A 112 -4.10 -5.23 -9.59
N VAL A 113 -3.31 -5.01 -8.53
CA VAL A 113 -3.20 -3.72 -7.86
C VAL A 113 -1.76 -3.44 -7.48
N GLN A 114 -1.27 -2.28 -7.91
CA GLN A 114 0.03 -1.72 -7.53
C GLN A 114 -0.16 -0.84 -6.30
N TYR A 115 0.74 -0.99 -5.32
CA TYR A 115 0.74 -0.20 -4.10
C TYR A 115 1.80 0.89 -4.21
N GLY A 116 1.40 2.12 -3.92
CA GLY A 116 2.30 3.25 -3.73
C GLY A 116 3.02 3.20 -2.40
N GLY A 117 4.09 3.96 -2.30
CA GLY A 117 4.92 4.04 -1.11
C GLY A 117 4.53 5.12 -0.11
N GLY A 118 5.51 5.65 0.60
CA GLY A 118 5.32 6.67 1.62
C GLY A 118 6.59 7.44 1.97
N GLY A 119 6.44 8.68 2.44
CA GLY A 119 7.57 9.53 2.81
C GLY A 119 8.49 9.82 1.62
N PHE A 120 9.76 9.49 1.76
CA PHE A 120 10.72 9.52 0.65
C PHE A 120 10.92 8.15 -0.01
N ASN A 121 10.05 7.16 0.28
CA ASN A 121 10.18 5.77 -0.16
C ASN A 121 11.50 5.11 0.33
N GLY A 122 12.18 4.34 -0.51
CA GLY A 122 13.43 3.68 -0.13
C GLY A 122 13.24 2.43 0.74
N THR A 123 12.01 1.93 0.82
CA THR A 123 11.65 0.65 1.44
C THR A 123 10.80 -0.14 0.47
N LEU A 124 11.09 -1.42 0.31
CA LEU A 124 10.34 -2.27 -0.61
C LEU A 124 8.89 -2.43 -0.13
N ILE A 125 7.96 -1.95 -0.94
CA ILE A 125 6.52 -2.12 -0.74
C ILE A 125 6.14 -3.50 -1.26
N THR A 126 5.74 -4.38 -0.33
CA THR A 126 5.51 -5.80 -0.65
C THR A 126 4.13 -6.08 -1.26
N GLY A 127 3.16 -5.19 -1.07
CA GLY A 127 1.78 -5.43 -1.50
C GLY A 127 1.04 -6.49 -0.65
N LEU A 128 1.60 -6.93 0.47
CA LEU A 128 1.01 -7.93 1.37
C LEU A 128 0.13 -7.33 2.46
N GLY A 129 0.37 -6.07 2.81
CA GLY A 129 -0.41 -5.35 3.82
C GLY A 129 -1.79 -4.93 3.32
N LEU A 130 -2.59 -4.39 4.23
CA LEU A 130 -3.85 -3.73 3.85
C LEU A 130 -3.55 -2.39 3.19
N PRO A 131 -4.21 -2.05 2.08
CA PRO A 131 -4.11 -0.73 1.50
C PRO A 131 -4.54 0.36 2.51
N PRO A 132 -4.02 1.58 2.39
CA PRO A 132 -4.43 2.69 3.25
C PRO A 132 -5.94 2.91 3.25
N ALA A 133 -6.55 3.01 4.44
CA ALA A 133 -7.99 3.14 4.65
C ALA A 133 -8.84 1.95 4.16
N TYR A 134 -8.22 0.80 3.94
CA TYR A 134 -8.95 -0.43 3.62
C TYR A 134 -9.71 -0.94 4.87
N PRO A 135 -10.94 -1.44 4.74
CA PRO A 135 -11.70 -1.98 5.85
C PRO A 135 -11.01 -3.21 6.47
N PHE A 136 -10.79 -3.20 7.79
CA PHE A 136 -10.09 -4.28 8.51
C PHE A 136 -10.87 -5.60 8.52
N ASP A 137 -12.19 -5.53 8.34
CA ASP A 137 -13.10 -6.68 8.31
C ASP A 137 -13.23 -7.32 6.92
N LYS A 138 -12.51 -6.80 5.93
CA LYS A 138 -12.55 -7.33 4.56
C LYS A 138 -11.26 -8.05 4.21
N PRO A 139 -11.34 -9.15 3.45
CA PRO A 139 -10.16 -9.84 2.94
C PRO A 139 -9.28 -8.89 2.11
N SER A 140 -7.95 -8.98 2.28
CA SER A 140 -7.00 -8.18 1.50
C SER A 140 -7.17 -8.40 -0.01
N PRO A 141 -6.67 -7.50 -0.87
CA PRO A 141 -6.71 -7.71 -2.31
C PRO A 141 -6.09 -9.05 -2.73
N LEU A 142 -4.96 -9.45 -2.16
CA LEU A 142 -4.34 -10.75 -2.43
C LEU A 142 -5.28 -11.91 -2.03
N ALA A 143 -5.91 -11.85 -0.86
CA ALA A 143 -6.89 -12.84 -0.41
C ALA A 143 -8.16 -12.91 -1.30
N ARG A 144 -8.42 -11.86 -2.06
CA ARG A 144 -9.50 -11.80 -3.06
C ARG A 144 -9.07 -12.25 -4.46
N GLY A 145 -7.86 -12.79 -4.59
CA GLY A 145 -7.31 -13.28 -5.85
C GLY A 145 -6.71 -12.20 -6.76
N PHE A 146 -6.42 -11.01 -6.26
CA PHE A 146 -5.68 -10.02 -7.02
C PHE A 146 -4.18 -10.33 -7.00
N VAL A 147 -3.48 -10.12 -8.11
CA VAL A 147 -2.04 -9.93 -8.08
C VAL A 147 -1.76 -8.60 -7.38
N THR A 148 -0.87 -8.61 -6.37
CA THR A 148 -0.46 -7.40 -5.66
C THR A 148 1.03 -7.16 -5.85
N TYR A 149 1.46 -5.91 -5.99
CA TYR A 149 2.86 -5.60 -6.20
C TYR A 149 3.23 -4.18 -5.78
N GLY A 150 4.51 -3.99 -5.54
CA GLY A 150 5.07 -2.70 -5.17
C GLY A 150 6.57 -2.64 -5.42
N THR A 151 7.21 -1.54 -5.05
CA THR A 151 8.61 -1.24 -5.32
C THR A 151 9.24 -0.42 -4.21
N ASP A 152 10.58 -0.35 -4.17
CA ASP A 152 11.35 0.59 -3.36
C ASP A 152 11.49 1.97 -4.01
N SER A 153 10.93 2.14 -5.22
CA SER A 153 11.05 3.33 -6.10
C SER A 153 12.44 3.62 -6.65
N GLY A 154 13.35 2.64 -6.62
CA GLY A 154 14.69 2.74 -7.22
C GLY A 154 15.74 3.36 -6.30
N HIS A 155 15.58 3.19 -4.99
CA HIS A 155 16.60 3.50 -3.98
C HIS A 155 16.29 2.80 -2.66
N GLU A 156 17.27 2.79 -1.74
CA GLU A 156 17.10 2.24 -0.39
C GLU A 156 17.47 3.30 0.65
N SER A 157 16.59 3.49 1.63
CA SER A 157 16.87 4.33 2.80
C SER A 157 17.87 3.63 3.72
N LYS A 158 18.92 4.33 4.14
CA LYS A 158 19.92 3.80 5.06
C LYS A 158 19.88 4.51 6.40
N PRO A 159 20.04 3.79 7.52
CA PRO A 159 20.11 4.41 8.83
C PRO A 159 21.22 5.46 8.91
N GLY A 160 20.89 6.65 9.41
CA GLY A 160 21.86 7.75 9.57
C GLY A 160 22.12 8.60 8.32
N GLU A 161 21.58 8.22 7.16
CA GLU A 161 21.61 9.06 5.95
C GLU A 161 20.33 9.91 5.86
N PRO A 162 20.42 11.15 5.35
CA PRO A 162 19.23 11.92 5.02
C PRO A 162 18.36 11.16 4.00
N PRO A 163 17.03 11.06 4.20
CA PRO A 163 16.18 10.23 3.37
C PRO A 163 16.08 10.65 1.90
N GLN A 164 16.50 11.89 1.59
CA GLN A 164 16.48 12.45 0.24
C GLN A 164 17.83 12.32 -0.50
N VAL A 165 18.83 11.64 0.05
CA VAL A 165 20.20 11.57 -0.53
C VAL A 165 20.19 10.94 -1.93
N PHE A 166 19.24 10.04 -2.23
CA PHE A 166 19.06 9.43 -3.55
C PHE A 166 18.90 10.49 -4.67
N ALA A 167 18.33 11.65 -4.35
CA ALA A 167 18.07 12.73 -5.31
C ALA A 167 19.35 13.42 -5.83
N LEU A 168 20.53 13.06 -5.31
CA LEU A 168 21.81 13.46 -5.88
C LEU A 168 22.18 12.70 -7.17
N ASN A 169 21.45 11.63 -7.49
CA ASN A 169 21.55 10.92 -8.76
C ASN A 169 20.28 11.16 -9.59
N ASP A 170 20.45 11.64 -10.82
CA ASP A 170 19.33 12.06 -11.68
C ASP A 170 18.38 10.91 -12.01
N GLU A 171 18.90 9.70 -12.32
CA GLU A 171 18.05 8.55 -12.62
C GLU A 171 17.26 8.09 -11.39
N ALA A 172 17.89 8.04 -10.21
CA ALA A 172 17.22 7.71 -8.96
C ALA A 172 16.13 8.75 -8.63
N PHE A 173 16.40 10.03 -8.86
CA PHE A 173 15.42 11.09 -8.69
C PHE A 173 14.23 10.96 -9.66
N GLU A 174 14.48 10.68 -10.94
CA GLU A 174 13.41 10.44 -11.92
C GLU A 174 12.60 9.17 -11.62
N ASN A 175 13.26 8.11 -11.12
CA ASN A 175 12.58 6.88 -10.69
C ASN A 175 11.64 7.18 -9.52
N PHE A 176 12.09 7.90 -8.50
CA PHE A 176 11.24 8.37 -7.40
C PHE A 176 10.10 9.27 -7.90
N ALA A 177 10.40 10.21 -8.79
CA ALA A 177 9.43 11.19 -9.26
C ALA A 177 8.27 10.55 -10.05
N TYR A 178 8.55 9.57 -10.94
CA TYR A 178 7.50 9.03 -11.81
C TYR A 178 7.84 7.72 -12.56
N ARG A 179 9.13 7.32 -12.74
CA ARG A 179 9.45 6.22 -13.66
C ARG A 179 9.34 4.84 -13.05
N SER A 180 9.68 4.68 -11.77
CA SER A 180 9.76 3.36 -11.14
C SER A 180 8.43 2.61 -11.18
N TYR A 181 7.32 3.28 -10.87
CA TYR A 181 6.00 2.66 -10.85
C TYR A 181 5.55 2.17 -12.22
N LYS A 182 5.83 2.95 -13.26
CA LYS A 182 5.56 2.54 -14.66
C LYS A 182 6.40 1.31 -15.04
N LYS A 183 7.71 1.37 -14.77
CA LYS A 183 8.63 0.27 -15.10
C LYS A 183 8.22 -1.02 -14.36
N VAL A 184 7.90 -0.93 -13.08
CA VAL A 184 7.48 -2.09 -12.27
C VAL A 184 6.09 -2.60 -12.68
N ARG A 185 5.16 -1.71 -13.04
CA ARG A 185 3.86 -2.12 -13.60
C ARG A 185 4.05 -2.95 -14.87
N ASP A 186 4.92 -2.52 -15.78
CA ASP A 186 5.16 -3.24 -17.03
C ASP A 186 5.82 -4.60 -16.77
N ALA A 187 6.81 -4.67 -15.88
CA ALA A 187 7.41 -5.92 -15.45
C ALA A 187 6.39 -6.87 -14.79
N ALA A 188 5.51 -6.34 -13.93
CA ALA A 188 4.46 -7.13 -13.30
C ALA A 188 3.44 -7.67 -14.31
N VAL A 189 3.08 -6.91 -15.35
CA VAL A 189 2.19 -7.37 -16.43
C VAL A 189 2.86 -8.48 -17.24
N ALA A 190 4.13 -8.31 -17.63
CA ALA A 190 4.90 -9.34 -18.34
C ALA A 190 5.00 -10.62 -17.48
N LEU A 191 5.22 -10.48 -16.17
CA LEU A 191 5.26 -11.61 -15.24
C LEU A 191 3.89 -12.31 -15.11
N MET A 192 2.78 -11.57 -15.07
CA MET A 192 1.43 -12.15 -15.09
C MET A 192 1.16 -12.93 -16.37
N VAL A 193 1.58 -12.40 -17.54
CA VAL A 193 1.47 -13.11 -18.80
C VAL A 193 2.30 -14.40 -18.79
N ARG A 194 3.52 -14.35 -18.27
CA ARG A 194 4.38 -15.55 -18.13
C ARG A 194 3.75 -16.59 -17.18
N ALA A 195 3.21 -16.16 -16.05
CA ALA A 195 2.69 -17.06 -15.02
C ALA A 195 1.32 -17.66 -15.38
N TYR A 196 0.42 -16.87 -15.97
CA TYR A 196 -0.98 -17.26 -16.20
C TYR A 196 -1.34 -17.44 -17.68
N GLY A 197 -0.43 -17.17 -18.61
CA GLY A 197 -0.69 -17.25 -20.07
C GLY A 197 -1.65 -16.18 -20.60
N LYS A 198 -1.99 -15.15 -19.82
CA LYS A 198 -2.93 -14.09 -20.20
C LYS A 198 -2.63 -12.78 -19.48
N SER A 199 -2.97 -11.67 -20.13
CA SER A 199 -2.87 -10.32 -19.54
C SER A 199 -3.95 -10.09 -18.46
N PRO A 200 -3.71 -9.19 -17.49
CA PRO A 200 -4.73 -8.76 -16.56
C PRO A 200 -5.89 -8.07 -17.29
N GLN A 201 -7.11 -8.33 -16.83
CA GLN A 201 -8.32 -7.70 -17.34
C GLN A 201 -8.50 -6.29 -16.77
N LYS A 202 -8.03 -6.07 -15.54
CA LYS A 202 -8.10 -4.81 -14.82
C LYS A 202 -6.85 -4.59 -13.99
N ILE A 203 -6.30 -3.39 -14.06
CA ILE A 203 -5.13 -2.95 -13.32
C ILE A 203 -5.49 -1.73 -12.50
N TYR A 204 -5.17 -1.77 -11.19
CA TYR A 204 -5.44 -0.67 -10.27
C TYR A 204 -4.15 -0.15 -9.65
N PHE A 205 -4.18 1.11 -9.21
CA PHE A 205 -3.15 1.71 -8.36
C PHE A 205 -3.80 2.22 -7.07
N MET A 206 -3.14 2.01 -5.93
CA MET A 206 -3.61 2.50 -4.63
C MET A 206 -2.45 3.10 -3.86
N GLY A 207 -2.59 4.36 -3.42
CA GLY A 207 -1.55 5.01 -2.64
C GLY A 207 -2.06 6.09 -1.69
N SER A 208 -1.29 6.35 -0.64
CA SER A 208 -1.60 7.35 0.37
C SER A 208 -0.38 8.22 0.64
N SER A 209 -0.58 9.51 0.99
CA SER A 209 0.49 10.46 1.27
C SER A 209 1.40 10.62 0.03
N GLU A 210 2.68 10.26 0.12
CA GLU A 210 3.56 10.17 -1.05
C GLU A 210 2.99 9.20 -2.10
N GLY A 211 2.53 8.02 -1.69
CA GLY A 211 1.84 7.09 -2.58
C GLY A 211 0.59 7.68 -3.24
N GLY A 212 -0.07 8.63 -2.58
CA GLY A 212 -1.15 9.42 -3.17
C GLY A 212 -0.67 10.36 -4.27
N ARG A 213 0.50 11.00 -4.10
CA ARG A 213 1.17 11.77 -5.17
C ARG A 213 1.51 10.88 -6.36
N GLU A 214 2.09 9.72 -6.09
CA GLU A 214 2.41 8.71 -7.12
C GLU A 214 1.17 8.28 -7.90
N ALA A 215 0.06 8.01 -7.19
CA ALA A 215 -1.22 7.68 -7.80
C ALA A 215 -1.69 8.78 -8.77
N LEU A 216 -1.63 10.06 -8.37
CA LEU A 216 -1.97 11.18 -9.24
C LEU A 216 -0.98 11.33 -10.40
N THR A 217 0.30 11.05 -10.18
CA THR A 217 1.33 11.05 -11.22
C THR A 217 1.05 9.97 -12.27
N MET A 218 0.66 8.76 -11.83
CA MET A 218 0.26 7.68 -12.76
C MET A 218 -0.98 8.06 -13.56
N ALA A 219 -1.99 8.65 -12.92
CA ALA A 219 -3.18 9.15 -13.61
C ALA A 219 -2.87 10.21 -14.67
N GLN A 220 -1.91 11.10 -14.38
CA GLN A 220 -1.54 12.19 -15.29
C GLN A 220 -0.65 11.74 -16.45
N ARG A 221 0.37 10.91 -16.15
CA ARG A 221 1.40 10.55 -17.14
C ARG A 221 1.08 9.28 -17.92
N TYR A 222 0.34 8.37 -17.32
CA TYR A 222 0.06 7.04 -17.85
C TYR A 222 -1.43 6.67 -17.69
N PRO A 223 -2.35 7.51 -18.21
CA PRO A 223 -3.80 7.33 -17.99
C PRO A 223 -4.34 6.01 -18.53
N ASP A 224 -3.73 5.46 -19.58
CA ASP A 224 -4.17 4.22 -20.22
C ASP A 224 -3.61 2.95 -19.53
N ASP A 225 -2.72 3.10 -18.56
CA ASP A 225 -2.08 1.96 -17.89
C ASP A 225 -2.90 1.38 -16.74
N PHE A 226 -3.88 2.14 -16.24
CA PHE A 226 -4.67 1.77 -15.07
C PHE A 226 -6.16 1.97 -15.30
N ASP A 227 -6.96 0.97 -14.95
CA ASP A 227 -8.43 1.02 -15.01
C ASP A 227 -9.05 1.78 -13.83
N GLY A 228 -8.31 1.97 -12.76
CA GLY A 228 -8.76 2.73 -11.60
C GLY A 228 -7.60 3.09 -10.67
N ILE A 229 -7.67 4.30 -10.12
CA ILE A 229 -6.63 4.87 -9.27
C ILE A 229 -7.26 5.40 -7.99
N PHE A 230 -6.73 4.98 -6.83
CA PHE A 230 -7.11 5.48 -5.52
C PHE A 230 -5.97 6.28 -4.91
N ALA A 231 -6.14 7.61 -4.86
CA ALA A 231 -5.21 8.55 -4.25
C ALA A 231 -5.78 9.10 -2.94
N ARG A 232 -5.20 8.69 -1.81
CA ARG A 232 -5.60 9.16 -0.49
C ARG A 232 -4.62 10.20 0.03
N VAL A 233 -5.12 11.31 0.55
CA VAL A 233 -4.33 12.42 1.13
C VAL A 233 -3.04 12.71 0.35
N PRO A 234 -3.12 12.93 -0.98
CA PRO A 234 -1.96 13.04 -1.84
C PRO A 234 -1.12 14.28 -1.49
N VAL A 235 0.19 14.15 -1.56
CA VAL A 235 1.10 15.30 -1.46
C VAL A 235 1.14 16.03 -2.80
N ILE A 236 0.18 16.94 -3.02
CA ILE A 236 0.06 17.69 -4.29
C ILE A 236 1.02 18.88 -4.39
N ASN A 237 1.52 19.37 -3.27
CA ASN A 237 2.50 20.45 -3.22
C ASN A 237 3.75 19.98 -2.43
N TRP A 238 4.58 19.17 -3.07
CA TRP A 238 5.77 18.59 -2.47
C TRP A 238 6.73 19.65 -1.94
N VAL A 239 7.06 20.63 -2.77
CA VAL A 239 8.00 21.69 -2.40
C VAL A 239 7.49 22.52 -1.23
N GLY A 240 6.20 22.90 -1.27
CA GLY A 240 5.57 23.65 -0.17
C GLY A 240 5.54 22.87 1.15
N LEU A 241 5.31 21.55 1.10
CA LEU A 241 5.35 20.69 2.27
C LEU A 241 6.76 20.63 2.87
N GLN A 242 7.81 20.46 2.05
CA GLN A 242 9.20 20.45 2.54
C GLN A 242 9.59 21.78 3.16
N HIS A 243 9.26 22.92 2.53
CA HIS A 243 9.50 24.24 3.09
C HIS A 243 8.76 24.48 4.41
N ALA A 244 7.51 24.01 4.53
CA ALA A 244 6.76 24.11 5.77
C ALA A 244 7.43 23.29 6.90
N GLY A 245 7.91 22.07 6.58
CA GLY A 245 8.68 21.24 7.51
C GLY A 245 9.98 21.91 7.96
N MET A 246 10.76 22.45 7.03
CA MET A 246 11.99 23.21 7.34
C MET A 246 11.69 24.41 8.24
N ARG A 247 10.71 25.22 7.91
CA ARG A 247 10.31 26.38 8.74
C ARG A 247 9.93 25.95 10.15
N SER A 248 9.10 24.93 10.29
CA SER A 248 8.70 24.40 11.60
C SER A 248 9.90 23.85 12.38
N GLY A 249 10.81 23.14 11.70
CA GLY A 249 12.04 22.64 12.32
C GLY A 249 12.93 23.76 12.83
N LEU A 250 13.16 24.79 12.03
CA LEU A 250 14.03 25.93 12.41
C LEU A 250 13.51 26.69 13.64
N VAL A 251 12.19 26.93 13.73
CA VAL A 251 11.62 27.66 14.90
C VAL A 251 11.55 26.80 16.15
N THR A 252 11.56 25.49 16.04
CA THR A 252 11.56 24.59 17.20
C THR A 252 12.98 24.14 17.63
N MET A 253 14.03 24.61 16.98
CA MET A 253 15.42 24.38 17.39
C MET A 253 15.86 25.40 18.46
N GLY A 254 16.80 25.01 19.32
CA GLY A 254 17.37 25.91 20.33
C GLY A 254 16.31 26.39 21.35
N GLU A 255 16.20 27.71 21.53
CA GLU A 255 15.31 28.33 22.50
C GLU A 255 13.81 28.11 22.22
N GLY A 256 13.46 27.84 20.95
CA GLY A 256 12.08 27.49 20.56
C GLY A 256 11.69 26.04 20.86
N TRP A 257 12.59 25.21 21.39
CA TRP A 257 12.28 23.83 21.72
C TRP A 257 11.23 23.73 22.83
N ILE A 258 10.19 22.94 22.54
CA ILE A 258 9.07 22.67 23.48
C ILE A 258 9.28 21.30 24.12
N ARG A 259 9.41 21.27 25.44
CA ARG A 259 9.59 20.03 26.21
C ARG A 259 8.28 19.26 26.33
N SER A 260 8.35 17.94 26.57
CA SER A 260 7.16 17.08 26.67
C SER A 260 6.14 17.57 27.71
N ALA A 261 6.60 18.12 28.85
CA ALA A 261 5.73 18.70 29.87
C ALA A 261 4.97 19.93 29.34
N GLN A 262 5.67 20.80 28.57
CA GLN A 262 5.06 21.96 27.93
C GLN A 262 4.08 21.55 26.80
N VAL A 263 4.39 20.51 26.02
CA VAL A 263 3.44 19.97 25.03
C VAL A 263 2.14 19.53 25.72
N LYS A 264 2.25 18.82 26.85
CA LYS A 264 1.08 18.42 27.64
C LYS A 264 0.34 19.64 28.16
N PHE A 265 1.02 20.63 28.74
CA PHE A 265 0.43 21.88 29.26
C PHE A 265 -0.35 22.61 28.15
N VAL A 266 0.22 22.80 26.96
CA VAL A 266 -0.45 23.43 25.81
C VAL A 266 -1.69 22.63 25.41
N ALA A 267 -1.56 21.31 25.28
CA ALA A 267 -2.67 20.43 24.90
C ALA A 267 -3.82 20.48 25.90
N ASP A 268 -3.52 20.55 27.21
CA ASP A 268 -4.52 20.67 28.29
C ASP A 268 -5.21 22.03 28.21
N ALA A 269 -4.47 23.12 28.02
CA ALA A 269 -5.02 24.48 27.89
C ALA A 269 -5.93 24.61 26.66
N VAL A 270 -5.54 24.03 25.49
CA VAL A 270 -6.38 24.01 24.30
C VAL A 270 -7.68 23.23 24.56
N ARG A 271 -7.58 22.05 25.16
CA ARG A 271 -8.77 21.25 25.48
C ARG A 271 -9.70 22.00 26.44
N GLN A 272 -9.16 22.58 27.52
CA GLN A 272 -9.95 23.37 28.48
C GLN A 272 -10.69 24.54 27.83
N ALA A 273 -10.04 25.21 26.87
CA ALA A 273 -10.64 26.37 26.18
C ALA A 273 -11.65 25.98 25.09
N CYS A 274 -11.48 24.84 24.43
CA CYS A 274 -12.15 24.53 23.18
C CYS A 274 -13.03 23.28 23.18
N ASP A 275 -12.93 22.41 24.20
CA ASP A 275 -13.67 21.14 24.26
C ASP A 275 -15.18 21.33 24.05
N LYS A 276 -15.76 22.36 24.66
CA LYS A 276 -17.21 22.63 24.57
C LYS A 276 -17.64 23.44 23.34
N ALA A 277 -16.69 23.84 22.48
CA ALA A 277 -16.99 24.71 21.35
C ALA A 277 -17.79 24.02 20.23
N ASP A 278 -17.90 22.69 20.26
CA ASP A 278 -18.71 21.88 19.36
C ASP A 278 -20.03 21.39 19.98
N GLY A 279 -20.29 21.73 21.26
CA GLY A 279 -21.49 21.33 22.01
C GLY A 279 -21.31 20.07 22.84
N SER A 280 -20.13 19.43 22.83
CA SER A 280 -19.79 18.25 23.64
C SER A 280 -18.69 18.59 24.65
N GLY A 281 -18.61 17.84 25.76
CA GLY A 281 -17.54 17.92 26.75
C GLY A 281 -16.85 16.58 26.89
N ASP A 282 -16.30 16.08 25.76
CA ASP A 282 -15.72 14.74 25.61
C ASP A 282 -14.20 14.72 25.51
N SER A 283 -13.56 15.86 25.79
CA SER A 283 -12.11 16.08 25.66
C SER A 283 -11.58 16.02 24.21
N LEU A 284 -12.46 16.13 23.19
CA LEU A 284 -12.10 16.23 21.79
C LEU A 284 -12.40 17.64 21.27
N VAL A 285 -11.48 18.21 20.51
CA VAL A 285 -11.68 19.51 19.86
C VAL A 285 -12.16 19.26 18.43
N GLN A 286 -13.48 19.17 18.22
CA GLN A 286 -14.07 18.88 16.92
C GLN A 286 -14.39 20.16 16.11
N ASN A 287 -14.34 21.34 16.74
CA ASN A 287 -14.45 22.63 16.06
C ASN A 287 -13.11 23.41 16.09
N PRO A 288 -12.10 23.00 15.29
CA PRO A 288 -10.79 23.66 15.29
C PRO A 288 -10.84 25.10 14.78
N VAL A 289 -11.80 25.45 13.93
CA VAL A 289 -11.97 26.82 13.43
C VAL A 289 -12.47 27.75 14.55
N GLY A 290 -13.49 27.35 15.30
CA GLY A 290 -13.98 28.06 16.45
C GLY A 290 -12.93 28.16 17.57
N CYS A 291 -12.22 27.08 17.84
CA CYS A 291 -11.12 27.04 18.79
C CYS A 291 -10.01 28.05 18.42
N LYS A 292 -9.57 28.10 17.18
CA LYS A 292 -8.56 29.07 16.71
C LYS A 292 -9.01 30.52 16.86
N ALA A 293 -10.31 30.79 16.77
CA ALA A 293 -10.85 32.14 16.97
C ALA A 293 -10.82 32.58 18.45
N THR A 294 -11.03 31.64 19.38
CA THR A 294 -11.19 31.92 20.82
C THR A 294 -9.92 31.69 21.62
N PHE A 295 -9.17 30.61 21.35
CA PHE A 295 -7.94 30.31 22.06
C PHE A 295 -6.80 31.25 21.64
N LYS A 296 -6.10 31.84 22.62
CA LYS A 296 -4.94 32.72 22.39
C LYS A 296 -3.72 32.11 23.04
N ALA A 297 -2.72 31.73 22.25
CA ALA A 297 -1.48 31.13 22.74
C ALA A 297 -0.70 32.08 23.67
N ASP A 298 -0.83 33.39 23.46
CA ASP A 298 -0.21 34.42 24.34
C ASP A 298 -0.63 34.32 25.81
N SER A 299 -1.80 33.71 26.10
CA SER A 299 -2.23 33.46 27.47
C SER A 299 -1.38 32.45 28.22
N LEU A 300 -0.56 31.68 27.49
CA LEU A 300 0.33 30.68 28.07
C LEU A 300 1.76 31.20 28.29
N ARG A 301 2.02 32.51 28.03
CA ARG A 301 3.33 33.11 28.15
C ARG A 301 3.80 33.16 29.59
N CYS A 302 5.08 32.92 29.82
CA CYS A 302 5.71 33.04 31.13
C CYS A 302 5.74 34.51 31.59
N ALA A 303 5.49 34.74 32.87
CA ALA A 303 5.57 36.07 33.44
C ALA A 303 7.03 36.51 33.66
N GLY A 304 7.37 37.78 33.33
CA GLY A 304 8.62 38.39 33.73
C GLY A 304 9.91 37.71 33.25
N GLY A 305 9.94 37.07 32.08
CA GLY A 305 11.13 36.40 31.54
C GLY A 305 11.49 35.08 32.25
N GLN A 306 10.57 34.51 33.03
CA GLN A 306 10.71 33.20 33.64
C GLN A 306 10.65 32.10 32.59
N SER A 307 11.07 30.90 32.95
CA SER A 307 10.88 29.66 32.15
C SER A 307 10.35 28.56 33.08
N GLY A 308 9.54 27.66 32.54
CA GLY A 308 8.98 26.55 33.33
C GLY A 308 8.17 25.59 32.48
N ASP A 309 7.65 24.54 33.12
CA ASP A 309 6.87 23.52 32.45
C ASP A 309 5.39 23.92 32.23
N LEU A 310 4.93 24.96 32.96
CA LEU A 310 3.56 25.43 32.92
C LEU A 310 3.42 26.81 32.26
N CYS A 311 4.39 27.21 31.45
CA CYS A 311 4.34 28.41 30.60
C CYS A 311 5.27 28.29 29.41
N LEU A 312 5.11 29.16 28.43
CA LEU A 312 5.98 29.27 27.24
C LEU A 312 6.79 30.55 27.27
N THR A 313 8.07 30.48 26.89
CA THR A 313 8.90 31.67 26.69
C THR A 313 8.49 32.38 25.41
N ASP A 314 9.05 33.58 25.18
CA ASP A 314 8.80 34.35 23.94
C ASP A 314 9.31 33.61 22.68
N ALA A 315 10.38 32.81 22.81
CA ALA A 315 10.90 31.99 21.72
C ALA A 315 10.03 30.77 21.45
N GLN A 316 9.41 30.19 22.46
CA GLN A 316 8.48 29.07 22.35
C GLN A 316 7.10 29.51 21.87
#